data_2add6400f5e3cfd31a686775bcb23373
#
_entry.id   2add6400f5e3cfd31a686775bcb23373
#
_cell.length_a   1.000
_cell.length_b   1.000
_cell.length_c   1.000
_cell.angle_alpha   90.00
_cell.angle_beta   90.00
_cell.angle_gamma   90.00
#
_symmetry.space_group_name_H-M   'P 1'
#
loop_
_entity.id
_entity.type
_entity.pdbx_description
1 polymer ?
#
loop_
_entity_poly.entity_id
_entity_poly.type
_entity_poly.pdbx_seq_one_letter_code
_entity_poly.pdbx_strand_id
1 'polypeptide(L)'
;MDRLIYTSMTGANHTLNQQATVAHNLANASTTGYRSETNAFRAVPLFGDGLPTRAFVVDSTTGSDFTTGPLETTGRDLDVAIRGPGWISVQLDNGEEAYTRNGSLQVGPNGLLVTQNGLKVKGNTGVISVPPETRITIGVDGTVSTVPLNALPNTVAIVGRIKLVNPPEENLVKGADGLFRQKDGKEALVDARVRLIDGALEGSNVNVVHEMVSMIALARQFDMQMKMLENAERNAQQASQIMLVRA
;
A
#
# COMPACT_ATOMS: atom_id res chain seq x y z
N MET A 1 -20.21 27.41 24.03
CA MET A 1 -18.81 27.50 23.61
C MET A 1 -18.07 26.15 23.69
N ASP A 2 -18.48 25.31 24.60
CA ASP A 2 -17.86 23.99 24.86
C ASP A 2 -17.80 23.05 23.65
N ARG A 3 -18.80 23.11 22.76
CA ARG A 3 -18.87 22.19 21.59
C ARG A 3 -17.90 22.54 20.44
N LEU A 4 -17.35 23.78 20.41
CA LEU A 4 -16.36 24.16 19.37
C LEU A 4 -15.02 23.45 19.59
N ILE A 5 -14.63 23.28 20.87
CA ILE A 5 -13.40 22.59 21.27
C ILE A 5 -13.41 21.16 20.75
N TYR A 6 -14.51 20.42 20.92
CA TYR A 6 -14.62 19.04 20.44
C TYR A 6 -14.52 18.93 18.91
N THR A 7 -15.14 19.86 18.18
CA THR A 7 -15.09 19.88 16.72
C THR A 7 -13.66 20.17 16.24
N SER A 8 -12.97 21.14 16.84
CA SER A 8 -11.59 21.48 16.48
C SER A 8 -10.61 20.36 16.86
N MET A 9 -10.79 19.72 18.01
CA MET A 9 -9.99 18.59 18.46
C MET A 9 -10.14 17.38 17.50
N THR A 10 -11.38 17.07 17.09
CA THR A 10 -11.63 16.01 16.12
C THR A 10 -10.98 16.33 14.78
N GLY A 11 -11.09 17.58 14.31
CA GLY A 11 -10.43 18.04 13.10
C GLY A 11 -8.90 17.92 13.18
N ALA A 12 -8.29 18.32 14.31
CA ALA A 12 -6.85 18.19 14.52
C ALA A 12 -6.39 16.73 14.47
N ASN A 13 -7.14 15.82 15.10
CA ASN A 13 -6.82 14.39 15.08
C ASN A 13 -6.88 13.81 13.65
N HIS A 14 -7.91 14.16 12.88
CA HIS A 14 -8.00 13.72 11.48
C HIS A 14 -6.86 14.30 10.63
N THR A 15 -6.44 15.54 10.86
CA THR A 15 -5.30 16.12 10.16
C THR A 15 -4.01 15.36 10.47
N LEU A 16 -3.81 14.93 11.71
CA LEU A 16 -2.66 14.09 12.10
C LEU A 16 -2.69 12.72 11.41
N ASN A 17 -3.86 12.07 11.32
CA ASN A 17 -4.00 10.79 10.62
C ASN A 17 -3.68 10.93 9.12
N GLN A 18 -4.18 12.01 8.48
CA GLN A 18 -3.83 12.32 7.09
C GLN A 18 -2.33 12.56 6.92
N GLN A 19 -1.72 13.31 7.84
CA GLN A 19 -0.29 13.58 7.81
C GLN A 19 0.52 12.29 7.96
N ALA A 20 0.09 11.36 8.81
CA ALA A 20 0.71 10.05 8.94
C ALA A 20 0.64 9.24 7.63
N THR A 21 -0.51 9.24 6.93
CA THR A 21 -0.65 8.57 5.63
C THR A 21 0.24 9.20 4.55
N VAL A 22 0.27 10.53 4.46
CA VAL A 22 1.14 11.26 3.53
C VAL A 22 2.62 10.98 3.82
N ALA A 23 3.01 10.95 5.10
CA ALA A 23 4.38 10.61 5.50
C ALA A 23 4.73 9.16 5.13
N HIS A 24 3.80 8.22 5.30
CA HIS A 24 3.98 6.82 4.92
C HIS A 24 4.11 6.66 3.40
N ASN A 25 3.28 7.34 2.61
CA ASN A 25 3.41 7.38 1.15
C ASN A 25 4.77 7.94 0.73
N LEU A 26 5.18 9.08 1.30
CA LEU A 26 6.45 9.72 0.98
C LEU A 26 7.65 8.82 1.31
N ALA A 27 7.62 8.13 2.45
CA ALA A 27 8.67 7.19 2.84
C ALA A 27 8.80 6.02 1.86
N ASN A 28 7.69 5.63 1.21
CA ASN A 28 7.63 4.53 0.25
C ASN A 28 7.62 4.97 -1.22
N ALA A 29 7.94 6.22 -1.50
CA ALA A 29 7.94 6.75 -2.86
C ALA A 29 8.97 6.09 -3.79
N SER A 30 10.04 5.51 -3.23
CA SER A 30 11.06 4.74 -3.97
C SER A 30 10.92 3.23 -3.80
N THR A 31 9.89 2.75 -3.11
CA THR A 31 9.68 1.32 -2.86
C THR A 31 9.05 0.66 -4.08
N THR A 32 9.72 -0.36 -4.63
CA THR A 32 9.26 -1.11 -5.80
C THR A 32 7.88 -1.75 -5.55
N GLY A 33 6.94 -1.53 -6.48
CA GLY A 33 5.60 -2.10 -6.42
C GLY A 33 4.70 -1.54 -5.31
N TYR A 34 5.09 -0.43 -4.68
CA TYR A 34 4.27 0.21 -3.64
C TYR A 34 3.02 0.85 -4.24
N ARG A 35 1.91 0.72 -3.53
CA ARG A 35 0.63 1.39 -3.81
C ARG A 35 0.35 2.41 -2.72
N SER A 36 0.10 3.67 -3.12
CA SER A 36 -0.20 4.77 -2.21
C SER A 36 -1.46 4.49 -1.40
N GLU A 37 -1.45 4.93 -0.17
CA GLU A 37 -2.60 4.88 0.72
C GLU A 37 -3.42 6.15 0.62
N THR A 38 -4.73 6.00 0.65
CA THR A 38 -5.69 7.10 0.60
C THR A 38 -6.61 7.04 1.81
N ASN A 39 -6.91 8.20 2.40
CA ASN A 39 -7.87 8.30 3.49
C ASN A 39 -9.23 8.72 2.96
N ALA A 40 -10.27 7.96 3.28
CA ALA A 40 -11.66 8.31 2.98
C ALA A 40 -12.33 8.86 4.25
N PHE A 41 -12.99 10.01 4.13
CA PHE A 41 -13.71 10.66 5.22
C PHE A 41 -15.20 10.69 4.94
N ARG A 42 -15.98 10.45 5.99
CA ARG A 42 -17.44 10.58 5.95
C ARG A 42 -17.89 11.64 6.92
N ALA A 43 -18.71 12.58 6.43
CA ALA A 43 -19.40 13.53 7.29
C ALA A 43 -20.58 12.85 7.98
N VAL A 44 -20.59 12.88 9.33
CA VAL A 44 -21.69 12.36 10.14
C VAL A 44 -22.41 13.56 10.76
N PRO A 45 -23.65 13.89 10.34
CA PRO A 45 -24.42 14.96 10.91
C PRO A 45 -24.73 14.65 12.38
N LEU A 46 -24.62 15.68 13.24
CA LEU A 46 -24.98 15.59 14.64
C LEU A 46 -26.47 15.87 14.80
N PHE A 47 -27.22 14.86 15.22
CA PHE A 47 -28.62 15.01 15.56
C PHE A 47 -28.79 15.39 17.06
N GLY A 48 -29.57 16.42 17.34
CA GLY A 48 -29.88 16.89 18.69
C GLY A 48 -31.04 17.87 18.65
N ASP A 49 -31.47 18.35 19.82
CA ASP A 49 -32.51 19.37 19.90
C ASP A 49 -32.08 20.64 19.18
N GLY A 50 -32.77 21.00 18.10
CA GLY A 50 -32.51 22.16 17.24
C GLY A 50 -32.11 21.76 15.79
N LEU A 51 -31.71 22.76 14.99
CA LEU A 51 -31.30 22.56 13.59
C LEU A 51 -29.95 21.86 13.53
N PRO A 52 -29.77 20.86 12.65
CA PRO A 52 -28.50 20.14 12.49
C PRO A 52 -27.48 21.03 11.76
N THR A 53 -26.79 21.89 12.49
CA THR A 53 -25.81 22.85 11.93
C THR A 53 -24.36 22.36 11.97
N ARG A 54 -24.13 21.15 12.49
CA ARG A 54 -22.77 20.59 12.69
C ARG A 54 -22.67 19.18 12.17
N ALA A 55 -21.53 18.87 11.58
CA ALA A 55 -21.17 17.52 11.18
C ALA A 55 -19.79 17.19 11.75
N PHE A 56 -19.63 15.96 12.27
CA PHE A 56 -18.33 15.41 12.56
C PHE A 56 -17.79 14.71 11.33
N VAL A 57 -16.50 14.85 11.12
CA VAL A 57 -15.79 14.04 10.13
C VAL A 57 -15.33 12.77 10.84
N VAL A 58 -15.69 11.62 10.28
CA VAL A 58 -15.24 10.33 10.77
C VAL A 58 -14.35 9.73 9.70
N ASP A 59 -13.16 9.29 10.08
CA ASP A 59 -12.28 8.50 9.25
C ASP A 59 -12.97 7.17 8.94
N SER A 60 -13.18 6.91 7.67
CA SER A 60 -14.02 5.79 7.22
C SER A 60 -13.17 4.56 6.91
N THR A 61 -12.06 4.73 6.22
CA THR A 61 -11.20 3.60 5.81
C THR A 61 -9.92 4.13 5.17
N THR A 62 -8.80 3.49 5.45
CA THR A 62 -7.60 3.64 4.63
C THR A 62 -7.79 2.78 3.37
N GLY A 63 -7.89 3.40 2.22
CA GLY A 63 -7.90 2.73 0.92
C GLY A 63 -6.51 2.67 0.31
N SER A 64 -6.35 1.95 -0.79
CA SER A 64 -5.14 1.97 -1.61
C SER A 64 -5.48 2.43 -3.01
N ASP A 65 -4.61 3.25 -3.61
CA ASP A 65 -4.72 3.59 -5.02
C ASP A 65 -4.07 2.48 -5.86
N PHE A 66 -4.86 1.82 -6.69
CA PHE A 66 -4.42 0.71 -7.53
C PHE A 66 -3.85 1.14 -8.90
N THR A 67 -3.76 2.44 -9.17
CA THR A 67 -3.11 2.94 -10.39
C THR A 67 -1.67 2.43 -10.49
N THR A 68 -1.24 2.08 -11.71
CA THR A 68 0.09 1.52 -11.94
C THR A 68 1.18 2.60 -11.79
N GLY A 69 2.29 2.22 -11.18
CA GLY A 69 3.50 3.04 -11.11
C GLY A 69 4.29 3.06 -12.43
N PRO A 70 5.33 3.89 -12.54
CA PRO A 70 6.22 3.89 -13.69
C PRO A 70 6.98 2.56 -13.78
N LEU A 71 7.25 2.12 -15.02
CA LEU A 71 8.08 0.95 -15.27
C LEU A 71 9.53 1.39 -15.49
N GLU A 72 10.44 0.80 -14.74
CA GLU A 72 11.87 1.05 -14.80
C GLU A 72 12.59 -0.19 -15.35
N THR A 73 13.32 -0.05 -16.45
CA THR A 73 14.09 -1.15 -17.02
C THR A 73 15.39 -1.32 -16.25
N THR A 74 15.60 -2.50 -15.67
CA THR A 74 16.80 -2.85 -14.90
C THR A 74 17.77 -3.72 -15.68
N GLY A 75 17.27 -4.48 -16.66
CA GLY A 75 18.05 -5.43 -17.45
C GLY A 75 18.48 -6.68 -16.69
N ARG A 76 17.96 -6.92 -15.48
CA ARG A 76 18.27 -8.12 -14.68
C ARG A 76 17.25 -9.22 -14.97
N ASP A 77 17.70 -10.42 -15.30
CA ASP A 77 16.86 -11.57 -15.69
C ASP A 77 15.81 -11.99 -14.63
N LEU A 78 16.02 -11.62 -13.35
CA LEU A 78 15.12 -11.95 -12.23
C LEU A 78 14.21 -10.78 -11.80
N ASP A 79 14.33 -9.64 -12.47
CA ASP A 79 13.41 -8.52 -12.24
C ASP A 79 12.25 -8.62 -13.21
N VAL A 80 11.05 -8.63 -12.68
CA VAL A 80 9.81 -8.74 -13.46
C VAL A 80 8.83 -7.66 -13.06
N ALA A 81 8.11 -7.10 -14.01
CA ALA A 81 6.99 -6.19 -13.76
C ALA A 81 5.71 -6.78 -14.35
N ILE A 82 4.58 -6.45 -13.76
CA ILE A 82 3.28 -6.87 -14.29
C ILE A 82 2.80 -5.83 -15.30
N ARG A 83 2.40 -6.29 -16.48
CA ARG A 83 1.80 -5.44 -17.51
C ARG A 83 0.30 -5.29 -17.27
N GLY A 84 -0.10 -4.11 -16.79
CA GLY A 84 -1.52 -3.82 -16.50
C GLY A 84 -1.98 -4.36 -15.14
N PRO A 85 -3.27 -4.69 -14.96
CA PRO A 85 -3.81 -5.19 -13.69
C PRO A 85 -3.32 -6.60 -13.39
N GLY A 86 -3.17 -6.93 -12.10
CA GLY A 86 -2.77 -8.25 -11.62
C GLY A 86 -1.75 -8.18 -10.48
N TRP A 87 -1.38 -9.34 -9.94
CA TRP A 87 -0.50 -9.46 -8.77
C TRP A 87 0.33 -10.73 -8.86
N ILE A 88 1.53 -10.67 -8.27
CA ILE A 88 2.36 -11.85 -8.01
C ILE A 88 1.93 -12.44 -6.68
N SER A 89 1.64 -13.74 -6.66
CA SER A 89 1.32 -14.45 -5.42
C SER A 89 2.60 -14.86 -4.70
N VAL A 90 2.65 -14.57 -3.40
CA VAL A 90 3.71 -14.95 -2.49
C VAL A 90 3.14 -15.72 -1.30
N GLN A 91 3.95 -16.59 -0.72
CA GLN A 91 3.61 -17.33 0.47
C GLN A 91 4.34 -16.74 1.68
N LEU A 92 3.57 -16.43 2.71
CA LEU A 92 4.07 -16.00 4.01
C LEU A 92 4.61 -17.19 4.80
N ASP A 93 5.35 -16.94 5.87
CA ASP A 93 5.89 -17.99 6.75
C ASP A 93 4.81 -18.78 7.50
N ASN A 94 3.64 -18.18 7.72
CA ASN A 94 2.46 -18.85 8.27
C ASN A 94 1.72 -19.74 7.25
N GLY A 95 2.19 -19.78 5.99
CA GLY A 95 1.58 -20.54 4.90
C GLY A 95 0.49 -19.81 4.13
N GLU A 96 0.03 -18.66 4.59
CA GLU A 96 -1.00 -17.84 3.90
C GLU A 96 -0.49 -17.26 2.60
N GLU A 97 -1.42 -17.03 1.68
CA GLU A 97 -1.16 -16.38 0.40
C GLU A 97 -1.33 -14.86 0.53
N ALA A 98 -0.36 -14.14 0.01
CA ALA A 98 -0.41 -12.68 -0.11
C ALA A 98 -0.02 -12.25 -1.53
N TYR A 99 -0.31 -11.01 -1.87
CA TYR A 99 -0.13 -10.47 -3.22
C TYR A 99 0.77 -9.25 -3.18
N THR A 100 1.69 -9.19 -4.14
CA THR A 100 2.63 -8.08 -4.26
C THR A 100 2.78 -7.65 -5.72
N ARG A 101 3.21 -6.40 -5.90
CA ARG A 101 3.68 -5.86 -7.18
C ARG A 101 5.21 -5.77 -7.24
N ASN A 102 5.88 -6.08 -6.14
CA ASN A 102 7.34 -6.13 -6.12
C ASN A 102 7.82 -7.38 -6.87
N GLY A 103 8.36 -7.17 -8.05
CA GLY A 103 8.92 -8.22 -8.91
C GLY A 103 10.44 -8.34 -8.84
N SER A 104 11.11 -7.73 -7.86
CA SER A 104 12.53 -7.97 -7.64
C SER A 104 12.73 -9.34 -6.98
N LEU A 105 13.05 -10.32 -7.80
CA LEU A 105 13.18 -11.71 -7.38
C LEU A 105 14.64 -12.10 -7.20
N GLN A 106 14.89 -13.09 -6.36
CA GLN A 106 16.20 -13.68 -6.12
C GLN A 106 16.06 -15.15 -5.74
N VAL A 107 17.15 -15.90 -5.89
CA VAL A 107 17.23 -17.28 -5.41
C VAL A 107 17.74 -17.25 -3.97
N GLY A 108 16.93 -17.75 -3.05
CA GLY A 108 17.30 -17.87 -1.65
C GLY A 108 18.33 -19.00 -1.41
N PRO A 109 18.92 -19.05 -0.21
CA PRO A 109 19.94 -20.04 0.14
C PRO A 109 19.44 -21.49 0.05
N ASN A 110 18.13 -21.70 0.12
CA ASN A 110 17.50 -23.02 0.00
C ASN A 110 17.13 -23.38 -1.44
N GLY A 111 17.60 -22.62 -2.44
CA GLY A 111 17.23 -22.80 -3.85
C GLY A 111 15.79 -22.41 -4.18
N LEU A 112 15.07 -21.73 -3.28
CA LEU A 112 13.73 -21.27 -3.53
C LEU A 112 13.74 -19.88 -4.20
N LEU A 113 12.81 -19.65 -5.12
CA LEU A 113 12.58 -18.33 -5.68
C LEU A 113 11.87 -17.48 -4.62
N VAL A 114 12.52 -16.38 -4.21
CA VAL A 114 12.02 -15.47 -3.18
C VAL A 114 12.03 -14.03 -3.67
N THR A 115 11.23 -13.17 -3.08
CA THR A 115 11.32 -11.72 -3.28
C THR A 115 12.54 -11.16 -2.54
N GLN A 116 12.92 -9.92 -2.83
CA GLN A 116 14.01 -9.24 -2.11
C GLN A 116 13.80 -9.22 -0.59
N ASN A 117 12.55 -9.22 -0.12
CA ASN A 117 12.16 -9.25 1.28
C ASN A 117 12.15 -10.68 1.88
N GLY A 118 12.58 -11.69 1.13
CA GLY A 118 12.65 -13.08 1.59
C GLY A 118 11.34 -13.88 1.49
N LEU A 119 10.27 -13.29 0.96
CA LEU A 119 8.99 -13.98 0.80
C LEU A 119 9.06 -15.00 -0.34
N LYS A 120 8.55 -16.19 -0.13
CA LYS A 120 8.59 -17.28 -1.11
C LYS A 120 7.61 -16.99 -2.25
N VAL A 121 8.06 -17.04 -3.48
CA VAL A 121 7.19 -16.87 -4.65
C VAL A 121 6.36 -18.13 -4.85
N LYS A 122 5.03 -17.97 -4.88
CA LYS A 122 4.10 -19.07 -5.07
C LYS A 122 3.94 -19.35 -6.57
N GLY A 123 4.14 -20.59 -6.95
CA GLY A 123 3.80 -21.09 -8.28
C GLY A 123 2.42 -21.76 -8.31
N ASN A 124 1.98 -22.20 -9.48
CA ASN A 124 0.68 -22.88 -9.64
C ASN A 124 0.58 -24.19 -8.86
N THR A 125 1.71 -24.87 -8.65
CA THR A 125 1.80 -26.18 -7.97
C THR A 125 2.44 -26.11 -6.59
N GLY A 126 2.78 -24.94 -6.09
CA GLY A 126 3.48 -24.72 -4.82
C GLY A 126 4.64 -23.74 -4.97
N VAL A 127 5.54 -23.70 -4.00
CA VAL A 127 6.72 -22.83 -4.03
C VAL A 127 7.69 -23.29 -5.13
N ILE A 128 8.27 -22.33 -5.85
CA ILE A 128 9.18 -22.63 -6.97
C ILE A 128 10.59 -22.89 -6.42
N SER A 129 11.14 -24.09 -6.71
CA SER A 129 12.49 -24.47 -6.36
C SER A 129 13.37 -24.48 -7.60
N VAL A 130 14.48 -23.77 -7.54
CA VAL A 130 15.43 -23.61 -8.65
C VAL A 130 16.67 -24.46 -8.38
N PRO A 131 17.12 -25.31 -9.32
CA PRO A 131 18.36 -26.04 -9.19
C PRO A 131 19.60 -25.12 -9.11
N PRO A 132 20.64 -25.49 -8.36
CA PRO A 132 21.87 -24.72 -8.30
C PRO A 132 22.58 -24.71 -9.66
N GLU A 133 23.47 -23.72 -9.87
CA GLU A 133 24.30 -23.56 -11.09
C GLU A 133 23.49 -23.46 -12.39
N THR A 134 22.32 -22.83 -12.34
CA THR A 134 21.47 -22.60 -13.51
C THR A 134 21.24 -21.11 -13.76
N ARG A 135 21.19 -20.73 -15.04
CA ARG A 135 20.66 -19.42 -15.44
C ARG A 135 19.15 -19.50 -15.49
N ILE A 136 18.47 -18.56 -14.87
CA ILE A 136 17.01 -18.49 -14.79
C ILE A 136 16.51 -17.50 -15.82
N THR A 137 15.44 -17.85 -16.51
CA THR A 137 14.71 -16.94 -17.40
C THR A 137 13.23 -17.03 -17.07
N ILE A 138 12.57 -15.88 -16.96
CA ILE A 138 11.14 -15.79 -16.64
C ILE A 138 10.42 -15.35 -17.91
N GLY A 139 9.49 -16.17 -18.37
CA GLY A 139 8.68 -15.86 -19.56
C GLY A 139 7.56 -14.87 -19.26
N VAL A 140 7.02 -14.24 -20.28
CA VAL A 140 5.92 -13.26 -20.23
C VAL A 140 4.65 -13.83 -19.55
N ASP A 141 4.47 -15.13 -19.60
CA ASP A 141 3.36 -15.84 -18.95
C ASP A 141 3.64 -16.29 -17.51
N GLY A 142 4.82 -15.94 -16.97
CA GLY A 142 5.27 -16.33 -15.64
C GLY A 142 5.96 -17.71 -15.59
N THR A 143 6.23 -18.36 -16.73
CA THR A 143 6.96 -19.62 -16.77
C THR A 143 8.42 -19.38 -16.39
N VAL A 144 8.88 -20.09 -15.38
CA VAL A 144 10.28 -20.07 -14.91
C VAL A 144 11.04 -21.21 -15.58
N SER A 145 11.99 -20.86 -16.41
CA SER A 145 12.85 -21.78 -17.15
C SER A 145 14.29 -21.67 -16.64
N THR A 146 15.00 -22.77 -16.61
CA THR A 146 16.40 -22.83 -16.20
C THR A 146 17.25 -23.48 -17.26
N VAL A 147 18.45 -22.94 -17.45
CA VAL A 147 19.49 -23.50 -18.35
C VAL A 147 20.71 -23.74 -17.48
N PRO A 148 21.22 -24.99 -17.38
CA PRO A 148 22.45 -25.27 -16.64
C PRO A 148 23.64 -24.52 -17.26
N LEU A 149 24.49 -23.92 -16.43
CA LEU A 149 25.63 -23.11 -16.87
C LEU A 149 26.65 -23.93 -17.69
N ASN A 150 26.74 -25.26 -17.45
CA ASN A 150 27.69 -26.18 -18.07
C ASN A 150 27.07 -27.07 -19.16
N ALA A 151 25.82 -26.80 -19.59
CA ALA A 151 25.13 -27.60 -20.60
C ALA A 151 25.01 -26.87 -21.95
N LEU A 152 24.74 -27.64 -22.99
CA LEU A 152 24.45 -27.08 -24.31
C LEU A 152 23.19 -26.19 -24.26
N PRO A 153 23.13 -25.11 -25.07
CA PRO A 153 22.02 -24.13 -25.03
C PRO A 153 20.63 -24.70 -25.24
N ASN A 154 20.48 -25.93 -25.68
CA ASN A 154 19.20 -26.59 -25.97
C ASN A 154 18.57 -27.32 -24.76
N THR A 155 19.22 -27.30 -23.59
CA THR A 155 18.71 -27.97 -22.38
C THR A 155 17.91 -26.97 -21.51
N VAL A 156 16.84 -26.44 -22.05
CA VAL A 156 15.90 -25.60 -21.25
C VAL A 156 14.97 -26.51 -20.45
N ALA A 157 15.01 -26.41 -19.12
CA ALA A 157 14.09 -27.10 -18.24
C ALA A 157 13.08 -26.11 -17.64
N ILE A 158 11.81 -26.44 -17.72
CA ILE A 158 10.75 -25.68 -17.05
C ILE A 158 10.68 -26.14 -15.60
N VAL A 159 10.91 -25.24 -14.66
CA VAL A 159 10.91 -25.50 -13.22
C VAL A 159 9.53 -25.29 -12.61
N GLY A 160 8.80 -24.29 -13.11
CA GLY A 160 7.47 -23.97 -12.64
C GLY A 160 6.90 -22.75 -13.33
N ARG A 161 5.74 -22.32 -12.86
CA ARG A 161 5.11 -21.08 -13.32
C ARG A 161 4.66 -20.25 -12.14
N ILE A 162 5.04 -18.99 -12.11
CA ILE A 162 4.62 -18.03 -11.07
C ILE A 162 3.10 -17.90 -11.11
N LYS A 163 2.47 -18.01 -9.94
CA LYS A 163 1.03 -17.81 -9.80
C LYS A 163 0.72 -16.33 -9.94
N LEU A 164 0.13 -15.96 -11.06
CA LEU A 164 -0.34 -14.62 -11.37
C LEU A 164 -1.85 -14.56 -11.16
N VAL A 165 -2.32 -13.54 -10.44
CA VAL A 165 -3.72 -13.42 -10.04
C VAL A 165 -4.23 -12.01 -10.31
N ASN A 166 -5.55 -11.87 -10.48
CA ASN A 166 -6.20 -10.57 -10.65
C ASN A 166 -7.55 -10.54 -9.91
N PRO A 167 -7.51 -10.56 -8.56
CA PRO A 167 -8.72 -10.43 -7.77
C PRO A 167 -9.31 -9.02 -7.92
N PRO A 168 -10.65 -8.86 -7.75
CA PRO A 168 -11.28 -7.54 -7.74
C PRO A 168 -10.67 -6.64 -6.66
N GLU A 169 -10.39 -5.39 -7.00
CA GLU A 169 -9.74 -4.41 -6.11
C GLU A 169 -10.53 -4.19 -4.80
N GLU A 170 -11.88 -4.24 -4.89
CA GLU A 170 -12.78 -4.13 -3.74
C GLU A 170 -12.57 -5.23 -2.68
N ASN A 171 -12.06 -6.39 -3.10
CA ASN A 171 -11.79 -7.53 -2.23
C ASN A 171 -10.37 -7.55 -1.67
N LEU A 172 -9.53 -6.59 -2.04
CA LEU A 172 -8.17 -6.49 -1.55
C LEU A 172 -8.07 -5.58 -0.33
N VAL A 173 -7.31 -6.03 0.65
CA VAL A 173 -6.91 -5.24 1.83
C VAL A 173 -5.41 -5.26 1.93
N LYS A 174 -4.82 -4.09 2.14
CA LYS A 174 -3.40 -3.93 2.41
C LYS A 174 -3.13 -4.24 3.88
N GLY A 175 -2.21 -5.13 4.14
CA GLY A 175 -1.71 -5.42 5.48
C GLY A 175 -0.64 -4.43 5.95
N ALA A 176 -0.32 -4.46 7.24
CA ALA A 176 0.76 -3.65 7.83
C ALA A 176 2.15 -3.99 7.26
N ASP A 177 2.29 -5.15 6.64
CA ASP A 177 3.50 -5.61 5.95
C ASP A 177 3.62 -5.11 4.50
N GLY A 178 2.67 -4.27 4.05
CA GLY A 178 2.62 -3.74 2.69
C GLY A 178 2.12 -4.71 1.62
N LEU A 179 1.74 -5.92 2.00
CA LEU A 179 1.19 -6.94 1.12
C LEU A 179 -0.34 -6.86 1.06
N PHE A 180 -0.89 -7.30 -0.06
CA PHE A 180 -2.34 -7.36 -0.23
C PHE A 180 -2.86 -8.77 0.05
N ARG A 181 -4.06 -8.85 0.62
CA ARG A 181 -4.78 -10.09 0.90
C ARG A 181 -6.24 -9.95 0.50
N GLN A 182 -6.90 -11.07 0.21
CA GLN A 182 -8.34 -11.04 0.03
C GLN A 182 -9.07 -10.92 1.37
N LYS A 183 -10.14 -10.12 1.42
CA LYS A 183 -10.98 -9.91 2.60
C LYS A 183 -11.60 -11.21 3.14
N ASP A 184 -11.89 -12.15 2.24
CA ASP A 184 -12.51 -13.43 2.58
C ASP A 184 -11.49 -14.49 3.01
N GLY A 185 -10.20 -14.18 3.03
CA GLY A 185 -9.11 -15.09 3.41
C GLY A 185 -8.87 -16.25 2.44
N LYS A 186 -9.56 -16.26 1.29
CA LYS A 186 -9.37 -17.32 0.29
C LYS A 186 -8.21 -16.99 -0.64
N GLU A 187 -7.65 -18.03 -1.24
CA GLU A 187 -6.65 -17.88 -2.28
C GLU A 187 -7.29 -17.41 -3.59
N ALA A 188 -6.63 -16.46 -4.26
CA ALA A 188 -7.08 -16.01 -5.57
C ALA A 188 -6.83 -17.08 -6.63
N LEU A 189 -7.74 -17.12 -7.59
CA LEU A 189 -7.59 -17.98 -8.76
C LEU A 189 -6.55 -17.41 -9.72
N VAL A 190 -5.83 -18.31 -10.40
CA VAL A 190 -4.86 -17.93 -11.44
C VAL A 190 -5.59 -17.24 -12.59
N ASP A 191 -5.10 -16.09 -13.03
CA ASP A 191 -5.58 -15.38 -14.22
C ASP A 191 -4.54 -15.46 -15.35
N ALA A 192 -4.84 -16.23 -16.37
CA ALA A 192 -3.97 -16.41 -17.54
C ALA A 192 -3.86 -15.16 -18.43
N ARG A 193 -4.63 -14.11 -18.17
CA ARG A 193 -4.53 -12.82 -18.89
C ARG A 193 -3.43 -11.92 -18.37
N VAL A 194 -3.03 -12.11 -17.12
CA VAL A 194 -1.92 -11.34 -16.52
C VAL A 194 -0.62 -11.69 -17.24
N ARG A 195 0.14 -10.66 -17.59
CA ARG A 195 1.43 -10.79 -18.32
C ARG A 195 2.52 -10.10 -17.53
N LEU A 196 3.72 -10.68 -17.63
CA LEU A 196 4.94 -10.10 -17.09
C LEU A 196 5.75 -9.41 -18.19
N ILE A 197 6.58 -8.49 -17.77
CA ILE A 197 7.67 -7.88 -18.53
C ILE A 197 8.94 -8.28 -17.81
N ASP A 198 9.88 -8.89 -18.51
CA ASP A 198 11.19 -9.26 -18.00
C ASP A 198 12.18 -8.07 -18.01
N GLY A 199 13.13 -8.09 -17.11
CA GLY A 199 14.16 -7.06 -17.00
C GLY A 199 13.63 -5.68 -16.61
N ALA A 200 12.47 -5.59 -15.98
CA ALA A 200 11.86 -4.34 -15.53
C ALA A 200 11.24 -4.50 -14.14
N LEU A 201 11.14 -3.39 -13.42
CA LEU A 201 10.44 -3.29 -12.14
C LEU A 201 9.36 -2.22 -12.21
N GLU A 202 8.30 -2.40 -11.46
CA GLU A 202 7.27 -1.39 -11.29
C GLU A 202 7.65 -0.52 -10.08
N GLY A 203 7.82 0.79 -10.28
CA GLY A 203 8.07 1.76 -9.22
C GLY A 203 6.82 2.03 -8.37
N SER A 204 6.96 2.89 -7.37
CA SER A 204 5.84 3.40 -6.58
C SER A 204 4.93 4.29 -7.42
N ASN A 205 3.61 4.25 -7.18
CA ASN A 205 2.67 5.20 -7.80
C ASN A 205 2.55 6.52 -7.02
N VAL A 206 3.39 6.72 -6.00
CA VAL A 206 3.43 7.94 -5.18
C VAL A 206 4.07 9.10 -5.95
N ASN A 207 3.39 10.23 -6.01
CA ASN A 207 3.99 11.47 -6.50
C ASN A 207 4.61 12.25 -5.34
N VAL A 208 5.94 12.22 -5.23
CA VAL A 208 6.71 12.85 -4.15
C VAL A 208 6.38 14.33 -3.99
N VAL A 209 6.28 15.07 -5.09
CA VAL A 209 6.01 16.53 -5.05
C VAL A 209 4.61 16.81 -4.50
N HIS A 210 3.63 16.02 -4.95
CA HIS A 210 2.25 16.14 -4.47
C HIS A 210 2.16 15.85 -2.97
N GLU A 211 2.80 14.76 -2.50
CA GLU A 211 2.80 14.40 -1.07
C GLU A 211 3.50 15.45 -0.21
N MET A 212 4.61 16.02 -0.67
CA MET A 212 5.29 17.11 0.06
C MET A 212 4.41 18.36 0.20
N VAL A 213 3.74 18.77 -0.87
CA VAL A 213 2.81 19.91 -0.82
C VAL A 213 1.63 19.62 0.11
N SER A 214 1.09 18.40 0.05
CA SER A 214 0.01 17.94 0.93
C SER A 214 0.45 17.97 2.40
N MET A 215 1.66 17.51 2.71
CA MET A 215 2.21 17.53 4.06
C MET A 215 2.31 18.95 4.61
N ILE A 216 2.78 19.92 3.81
CA ILE A 216 2.86 21.34 4.22
C ILE A 216 1.46 21.90 4.45
N ALA A 217 0.51 21.59 3.58
CA ALA A 217 -0.88 22.04 3.71
C ALA A 217 -1.53 21.50 5.00
N LEU A 218 -1.33 20.21 5.29
CA LEU A 218 -1.84 19.55 6.49
C LEU A 218 -1.20 20.12 7.77
N ALA A 219 0.11 20.40 7.76
CA ALA A 219 0.78 21.03 8.89
C ALA A 219 0.18 22.42 9.19
N ARG A 220 -0.04 23.24 8.16
CA ARG A 220 -0.71 24.55 8.32
C ARG A 220 -2.15 24.41 8.81
N GLN A 221 -2.88 23.41 8.33
CA GLN A 221 -4.24 23.14 8.78
C GLN A 221 -4.28 22.74 10.25
N PHE A 222 -3.34 21.91 10.70
CA PHE A 222 -3.18 21.56 12.09
C PHE A 222 -2.92 22.79 12.97
N ASP A 223 -1.98 23.65 12.57
CA ASP A 223 -1.67 24.90 13.28
C ASP A 223 -2.90 25.82 13.40
N MET A 224 -3.70 25.91 12.34
CA MET A 224 -4.94 26.69 12.38
C MET A 224 -5.94 26.12 13.39
N GLN A 225 -6.09 24.79 13.45
CA GLN A 225 -6.99 24.14 14.41
C GLN A 225 -6.50 24.30 15.84
N MET A 226 -5.20 24.25 16.10
CA MET A 226 -4.62 24.55 17.42
C MET A 226 -4.89 25.99 17.84
N LYS A 227 -4.72 26.96 16.94
CA LYS A 227 -5.07 28.37 17.21
C LYS A 227 -6.57 28.56 17.51
N MET A 228 -7.44 27.80 16.84
CA MET A 228 -8.87 27.82 17.16
C MET A 228 -9.16 27.28 18.56
N LEU A 229 -8.45 26.24 19.00
CA LEU A 229 -8.55 25.71 20.38
C LEU A 229 -8.10 26.74 21.40
N GLU A 230 -6.95 27.37 21.20
CA GLU A 230 -6.44 28.44 22.07
C GLU A 230 -7.41 29.62 22.18
N ASN A 231 -7.98 30.05 21.06
CA ASN A 231 -8.97 31.13 21.04
C ASN A 231 -10.26 30.75 21.78
N ALA A 232 -10.71 29.48 21.64
CA ALA A 232 -11.88 28.99 22.36
C ALA A 232 -11.62 28.95 23.87
N GLU A 233 -10.41 28.55 24.28
CA GLU A 233 -10.00 28.54 25.69
C GLU A 233 -9.96 29.97 26.27
N ARG A 234 -9.31 30.91 25.60
CA ARG A 234 -9.25 32.34 25.98
C ARG A 234 -10.66 32.94 26.12
N ASN A 235 -11.53 32.65 25.15
CA ASN A 235 -12.91 33.11 25.22
C ASN A 235 -13.69 32.51 26.42
N ALA A 236 -13.43 31.24 26.77
CA ALA A 236 -14.04 30.61 27.92
C ALA A 236 -13.54 31.23 29.26
N GLN A 237 -12.23 31.53 29.34
CA GLN A 237 -11.63 32.19 30.48
C GLN A 237 -12.19 33.62 30.68
N GLN A 238 -12.30 34.40 29.61
CA GLN A 238 -12.88 35.74 29.65
C GLN A 238 -14.36 35.70 30.07
N ALA A 239 -15.12 34.73 29.54
CA ALA A 239 -16.53 34.57 29.93
C ALA A 239 -16.66 34.21 31.41
N SER A 240 -15.79 33.37 31.97
CA SER A 240 -15.79 33.02 33.39
C SER A 240 -15.44 34.23 34.29
N GLN A 241 -14.49 35.06 33.87
CA GLN A 241 -14.13 36.30 34.61
C GLN A 241 -15.29 37.28 34.65
N ILE A 242 -16.06 37.45 33.56
CA ILE A 242 -17.24 38.34 33.55
C ILE A 242 -18.32 37.80 34.49
N MET A 243 -18.47 36.49 34.62
CA MET A 243 -19.44 35.90 35.56
C MET A 243 -19.04 36.10 37.04
N LEU A 244 -17.72 36.05 37.34
CA LEU A 244 -17.22 36.27 38.68
C LEU A 244 -17.33 37.73 39.16
N VAL A 245 -17.30 38.70 38.24
CA VAL A 245 -17.44 40.15 38.59
C VAL A 245 -18.91 40.52 38.83
N ARG A 246 -19.87 39.66 38.50
CA ARG A 246 -21.31 39.89 38.70
C ARG A 246 -21.89 39.16 39.91
N ALA A 247 -21.12 38.41 40.65
CA ALA A 247 -21.47 37.73 41.89
C ALA A 247 -20.89 38.51 43.09
#